data_55d8e99c17e52d93c9e32b447c22c802
#
_entry.id   55d8e99c17e52d93c9e32b447c22c802
#
_cell.length_a   1.000
_cell.length_b   1.000
_cell.length_c   1.000
_cell.angle_alpha   90.00
_cell.angle_beta   90.00
_cell.angle_gamma   90.00
#
_symmetry.space_group_name_H-M   'P 1'
#
loop_
_entity.id
_entity.type
_entity.pdbx_description
1 polymer ?
#
loop_
_entity_poly.entity_id
_entity_poly.type
_entity_poly.pdbx_seq_one_letter_code
_entity_poly.pdbx_strand_id
1 'polypeptide(L)'
;YFVDLPDFSSSVNSIQIQRGVGTSSNGASAFGATLNLATNDYKPQSYLSFQNSFGSFNTLKNTLQFGSGLLKDKFTIDARLSKINSDGYIDRAKSDLKSFYVSSTYWGDQSSLRLNVFSGKEKTYQAWYGVPEELLATQRTFNPAGTEKAGDPYDNQTDNYTQTHYQLFYNKKWSPYWSFNTAIF
;
A
#
# COMPACT_ATOMS: atom_id res chain seq x y z
N TYR A 1 -0.83 8.01 -6.75
CA TYR A 1 0.17 7.10 -7.33
C TYR A 1 0.36 5.90 -6.42
N PHE A 2 0.82 4.73 -6.95
CA PHE A 2 1.07 3.52 -6.14
C PHE A 2 2.24 3.70 -5.16
N VAL A 3 3.18 4.56 -5.47
CA VAL A 3 4.30 4.89 -4.59
C VAL A 3 3.85 5.53 -3.28
N ASP A 4 2.69 6.17 -3.27
CA ASP A 4 2.13 6.88 -2.11
C ASP A 4 1.47 5.94 -1.09
N LEU A 5 1.36 4.64 -1.43
CA LEU A 5 0.81 3.59 -0.57
C LEU A 5 1.87 2.53 -0.25
N PRO A 6 2.90 2.87 0.53
CA PRO A 6 4.01 1.97 0.83
C PRO A 6 3.52 0.71 1.53
N ASP A 7 4.05 -0.45 1.07
CA ASP A 7 3.75 -1.78 1.60
C ASP A 7 2.25 -2.16 1.58
N PHE A 8 1.45 -1.54 0.72
CA PHE A 8 0.02 -1.88 0.59
C PHE A 8 -0.16 -3.34 0.16
N SER A 9 0.75 -3.86 -0.66
CA SER A 9 0.76 -5.25 -1.12
C SER A 9 0.75 -6.28 0.02
N SER A 10 1.32 -5.95 1.17
CA SER A 10 1.27 -6.82 2.36
C SER A 10 -0.13 -6.99 2.96
N SER A 11 -1.11 -6.18 2.52
CA SER A 11 -2.53 -6.33 2.86
C SER A 11 -3.35 -6.95 1.72
N VAL A 12 -2.75 -7.25 0.57
CA VAL A 12 -3.44 -7.74 -0.62
C VAL A 12 -3.43 -9.27 -0.62
N ASN A 13 -4.60 -9.86 -0.74
CA ASN A 13 -4.78 -11.32 -0.82
C ASN A 13 -4.83 -11.82 -2.26
N SER A 14 -5.38 -11.02 -3.18
CA SER A 14 -5.38 -11.35 -4.59
C SER A 14 -5.23 -10.11 -5.47
N ILE A 15 -4.58 -10.31 -6.61
CA ILE A 15 -4.38 -9.28 -7.63
C ILE A 15 -4.96 -9.84 -8.94
N GLN A 16 -5.93 -9.12 -9.49
CA GLN A 16 -6.48 -9.41 -10.80
C GLN A 16 -6.06 -8.31 -11.78
N ILE A 17 -5.41 -8.71 -12.86
CA ILE A 17 -4.98 -7.79 -13.92
C ILE A 17 -5.80 -8.09 -15.17
N GLN A 18 -6.62 -7.14 -15.59
CA GLN A 18 -7.36 -7.19 -16.84
C GLN A 18 -6.69 -6.26 -17.85
N ARG A 19 -6.16 -6.83 -18.92
CA ARG A 19 -5.43 -6.09 -19.96
C ARG A 19 -6.39 -5.64 -21.06
N GLY A 20 -6.12 -4.46 -21.60
CA GLY A 20 -6.86 -3.89 -22.74
C GLY A 20 -8.15 -3.16 -22.33
N VAL A 21 -8.80 -2.58 -23.34
CA VAL A 21 -10.12 -1.95 -23.25
C VAL A 21 -11.19 -3.05 -23.20
N GLY A 22 -11.52 -3.51 -22.03
CA GLY A 22 -12.62 -4.46 -21.82
C GLY A 22 -13.81 -3.80 -21.13
N THR A 23 -14.88 -4.55 -20.96
CA THR A 23 -15.96 -4.18 -20.03
C THR A 23 -15.39 -4.18 -18.61
N SER A 24 -14.79 -3.05 -18.18
CA SER A 24 -14.37 -2.89 -16.80
C SER A 24 -15.60 -2.71 -15.93
N SER A 25 -15.81 -3.63 -15.00
CA SER A 25 -16.80 -3.47 -13.93
C SER A 25 -16.31 -2.51 -12.84
N ASN A 26 -15.07 -2.02 -12.92
CA ASN A 26 -14.36 -1.32 -11.83
C ASN A 26 -14.11 0.16 -12.11
N GLY A 27 -14.83 0.78 -13.04
CA GLY A 27 -14.77 2.22 -13.27
C GLY A 27 -14.63 2.62 -14.74
N ALA A 28 -14.88 3.91 -15.00
CA ALA A 28 -14.97 4.46 -16.36
C ALA A 28 -13.61 4.74 -17.01
N SER A 29 -12.51 4.67 -16.28
CA SER A 29 -11.18 5.10 -16.75
C SER A 29 -10.28 3.96 -17.23
N ALA A 30 -10.82 2.76 -17.40
CA ALA A 30 -10.05 1.57 -17.78
C ALA A 30 -9.84 1.49 -19.31
N PHE A 31 -8.99 2.35 -19.85
CA PHE A 31 -8.70 2.40 -21.29
C PHE A 31 -7.46 1.57 -21.69
N GLY A 32 -6.61 1.18 -20.79
CA GLY A 32 -5.39 0.38 -21.08
C GLY A 32 -5.33 -0.92 -20.30
N ALA A 33 -5.66 -0.87 -19.02
CA ALA A 33 -5.74 -2.03 -18.13
C ALA A 33 -6.53 -1.68 -16.86
N THR A 34 -7.01 -2.70 -16.16
CA THR A 34 -7.58 -2.60 -14.81
C THR A 34 -6.78 -3.48 -13.88
N LEU A 35 -6.35 -2.91 -12.76
CA LEU A 35 -5.74 -3.62 -11.65
C LEU A 35 -6.72 -3.65 -10.48
N ASN A 36 -7.21 -4.83 -10.15
CA ASN A 36 -8.11 -5.05 -9.02
C ASN A 36 -7.37 -5.72 -7.87
N LEU A 37 -7.30 -5.05 -6.72
CA LEU A 37 -6.60 -5.51 -5.52
C LEU A 37 -7.64 -5.87 -4.46
N ALA A 38 -7.70 -7.14 -4.07
CA ALA A 38 -8.56 -7.57 -2.99
C ALA A 38 -7.75 -7.75 -1.70
N THR A 39 -8.21 -7.13 -0.62
CA THR A 39 -7.51 -7.08 0.67
C THR A 39 -8.18 -7.92 1.76
N ASN A 40 -9.26 -8.64 1.42
CA ASN A 40 -10.21 -9.09 2.42
C ASN A 40 -10.49 -10.59 2.32
N ASP A 41 -9.63 -11.40 2.92
CA ASP A 41 -10.00 -12.78 3.24
C ASP A 41 -10.63 -12.85 4.62
N TYR A 42 -11.78 -13.53 4.69
CA TYR A 42 -12.37 -13.88 5.95
C TYR A 42 -11.48 -14.88 6.70
N LYS A 43 -11.02 -14.50 7.89
CA LYS A 43 -10.22 -15.34 8.77
C LYS A 43 -10.99 -15.60 10.06
N PRO A 44 -11.54 -16.82 10.25
CA PRO A 44 -12.34 -17.12 11.44
C PRO A 44 -11.51 -17.22 12.72
N GLN A 45 -10.21 -17.51 12.61
CA GLN A 45 -9.30 -17.66 13.73
C GLN A 45 -8.50 -16.37 13.96
N SER A 46 -8.24 -16.04 15.24
CA SER A 46 -7.34 -14.95 15.58
C SER A 46 -5.90 -15.28 15.19
N TYR A 47 -5.15 -14.27 14.80
CA TYR A 47 -3.75 -14.40 14.44
C TYR A 47 -2.95 -13.16 14.82
N LEU A 48 -1.67 -13.38 15.03
CA LEU A 48 -0.66 -12.35 15.18
C LEU A 48 0.56 -12.77 14.37
N SER A 49 1.05 -11.90 13.52
CA SER A 49 2.24 -12.15 12.71
C SER A 49 3.18 -10.96 12.80
N PHE A 50 4.45 -11.24 12.99
CA PHE A 50 5.51 -10.24 12.95
C PHE A 50 6.58 -10.69 11.96
N GLN A 51 6.83 -9.86 10.95
CA GLN A 51 7.77 -10.14 9.87
C GLN A 51 8.83 -9.07 9.82
N ASN A 52 10.09 -9.49 9.81
CA ASN A 52 11.25 -8.62 9.61
C ASN A 52 11.99 -9.06 8.36
N SER A 53 12.40 -8.10 7.55
CA SER A 53 13.27 -8.34 6.40
C SER A 53 14.46 -7.41 6.46
N PHE A 54 15.60 -7.95 6.08
CA PHE A 54 16.88 -7.26 6.01
C PHE A 54 17.39 -7.32 4.59
N GLY A 55 17.90 -6.23 4.05
CA GLY A 55 18.39 -6.17 2.68
C GLY A 55 19.61 -5.27 2.53
N SER A 56 20.15 -5.20 1.32
CA SER A 56 21.24 -4.29 0.97
C SER A 56 20.87 -2.84 1.26
N PHE A 57 21.88 -1.98 1.42
CA PHE A 57 21.72 -0.54 1.67
C PHE A 57 20.95 -0.23 2.96
N ASN A 58 21.22 -1.00 4.03
CA ASN A 58 20.55 -0.90 5.32
C ASN A 58 19.01 -0.97 5.21
N THR A 59 18.50 -1.69 4.22
CA THR A 59 17.07 -1.85 4.05
C THR A 59 16.52 -2.70 5.16
N LEU A 60 15.58 -2.13 5.91
CA LEU A 60 14.83 -2.76 6.99
C LEU A 60 13.35 -2.65 6.69
N LYS A 61 12.66 -3.78 6.70
CA LYS A 61 11.19 -3.83 6.66
C LYS A 61 10.68 -4.55 7.90
N ASN A 62 9.78 -3.91 8.63
CA ASN A 62 9.07 -4.48 9.78
C ASN A 62 7.57 -4.41 9.52
N THR A 63 6.89 -5.54 9.62
CA THR A 63 5.45 -5.63 9.42
C THR A 63 4.83 -6.42 10.57
N LEU A 64 3.85 -5.80 11.23
CA LEU A 64 3.02 -6.41 12.26
C LEU A 64 1.61 -6.56 11.70
N GLN A 65 1.06 -7.77 11.77
CA GLN A 65 -0.32 -8.08 11.38
C GLN A 65 -1.06 -8.71 12.54
N PHE A 66 -2.29 -8.30 12.72
CA PHE A 66 -3.19 -8.82 13.75
C PHE A 66 -4.58 -9.06 13.14
N GLY A 67 -5.21 -10.15 13.55
CA GLY A 67 -6.60 -10.43 13.28
C GLY A 67 -7.30 -10.97 14.51
N SER A 68 -8.48 -10.44 14.82
CA SER A 68 -9.28 -10.87 15.98
C SER A 68 -9.88 -12.25 15.81
N GLY A 69 -9.97 -12.76 14.57
CA GLY A 69 -10.91 -13.83 14.25
C GLY A 69 -12.36 -13.38 14.38
N LEU A 70 -13.29 -14.33 14.36
CA LEU A 70 -14.71 -14.05 14.49
C LEU A 70 -15.10 -13.86 15.96
N LEU A 71 -15.39 -12.64 16.34
CA LEU A 71 -15.84 -12.27 17.68
C LEU A 71 -17.37 -12.33 17.76
N LYS A 72 -17.89 -13.07 18.74
CA LYS A 72 -19.33 -13.22 19.00
C LYS A 72 -20.11 -13.57 17.73
N ASP A 73 -19.52 -14.39 16.85
CA ASP A 73 -20.08 -14.83 15.57
C ASP A 73 -20.49 -13.69 14.60
N LYS A 74 -20.07 -12.45 14.87
CA LYS A 74 -20.53 -11.27 14.12
C LYS A 74 -19.45 -10.26 13.72
N PHE A 75 -18.32 -10.21 14.40
CA PHE A 75 -17.33 -9.15 14.17
C PHE A 75 -15.98 -9.72 13.83
N THR A 76 -15.29 -9.08 12.89
CA THR A 76 -13.87 -9.28 12.65
C THR A 76 -13.16 -7.95 12.63
N ILE A 77 -11.94 -7.91 13.15
CA ILE A 77 -11.05 -6.77 13.07
C ILE A 77 -9.70 -7.29 12.60
N ASP A 78 -9.19 -6.75 11.52
CA ASP A 78 -7.86 -7.03 10.99
C ASP A 78 -7.06 -5.73 10.93
N ALA A 79 -5.80 -5.79 11.30
CA ALA A 79 -4.91 -4.63 11.27
C ALA A 79 -3.51 -5.03 10.79
N ARG A 80 -2.85 -4.08 10.11
CA ARG A 80 -1.44 -4.17 9.73
C ARG A 80 -0.76 -2.83 9.98
N LEU A 81 0.44 -2.89 10.54
CA LEU A 81 1.37 -1.79 10.64
C LEU A 81 2.64 -2.16 9.90
N SER A 82 3.20 -1.25 9.14
CA SER A 82 4.44 -1.47 8.41
C SER A 82 5.36 -0.27 8.46
N LYS A 83 6.66 -0.54 8.57
CA LYS A 83 7.72 0.45 8.45
C LYS A 83 8.84 -0.10 7.57
N ILE A 84 9.28 0.71 6.60
CA ILE A 84 10.41 0.40 5.73
C ILE A 84 11.37 1.58 5.77
N ASN A 85 12.65 1.28 5.99
CA ASN A 85 13.73 2.25 5.87
C ASN A 85 14.78 1.68 4.92
N SER A 86 15.42 2.53 4.15
CA SER A 86 16.55 2.17 3.29
C SER A 86 17.44 3.39 3.05
N ASP A 87 18.75 3.18 2.92
CA ASP A 87 19.64 4.23 2.45
C ASP A 87 19.61 4.36 0.92
N GLY A 88 19.12 3.31 0.21
CA GLY A 88 19.09 3.25 -1.25
C GLY A 88 20.45 2.98 -1.87
N TYR A 89 20.46 2.61 -3.16
CA TYR A 89 21.69 2.38 -3.92
C TYR A 89 22.30 3.68 -4.43
N ILE A 90 21.47 4.62 -4.84
CA ILE A 90 21.88 5.92 -5.38
C ILE A 90 22.27 6.86 -4.24
N ASP A 91 23.23 7.74 -4.45
CA ASP A 91 23.69 8.71 -3.46
C ASP A 91 22.52 9.51 -2.87
N ARG A 92 22.45 9.57 -1.55
CA ARG A 92 21.37 10.25 -0.79
C ARG A 92 19.96 9.70 -0.98
N ALA A 93 19.78 8.54 -1.63
CA ALA A 93 18.45 7.96 -1.96
C ALA A 93 17.72 7.36 -0.75
N LYS A 94 17.79 8.03 0.41
CA LYS A 94 17.14 7.55 1.64
C LYS A 94 15.62 7.53 1.50
N SER A 95 15.00 6.50 2.07
CA SER A 95 13.56 6.38 2.18
C SER A 95 13.13 6.00 3.61
N ASP A 96 12.11 6.66 4.13
CA ASP A 96 11.38 6.33 5.37
C ASP A 96 9.90 6.21 5.02
N LEU A 97 9.39 4.97 5.03
CA LEU A 97 8.04 4.64 4.61
C LEU A 97 7.29 4.04 5.79
N LYS A 98 6.07 4.51 6.03
CA LYS A 98 5.18 4.00 7.07
C LYS A 98 3.80 3.77 6.50
N SER A 99 3.15 2.71 6.91
CA SER A 99 1.77 2.49 6.53
C SER A 99 1.00 1.71 7.58
N PHE A 100 -0.32 1.91 7.56
CA PHE A 100 -1.23 1.06 8.29
C PHE A 100 -2.43 0.68 7.44
N TYR A 101 -3.06 -0.42 7.79
CA TYR A 101 -4.32 -0.90 7.27
C TYR A 101 -5.16 -1.42 8.43
N VAL A 102 -6.41 -1.03 8.49
CA VAL A 102 -7.39 -1.55 9.45
C VAL A 102 -8.67 -1.87 8.69
N SER A 103 -9.18 -3.06 8.90
CA SER A 103 -10.48 -3.51 8.39
C SER A 103 -11.34 -3.99 9.55
N SER A 104 -12.56 -3.52 9.63
CA SER A 104 -13.56 -4.02 10.58
C SER A 104 -14.79 -4.45 9.82
N THR A 105 -15.28 -5.67 10.07
CA THR A 105 -16.47 -6.19 9.43
C THR A 105 -17.48 -6.65 10.46
N TYR A 106 -18.71 -6.23 10.27
CA TYR A 106 -19.89 -6.76 10.96
C TYR A 106 -20.65 -7.70 10.02
N TRP A 107 -20.96 -8.89 10.50
CA TRP A 107 -21.73 -9.93 9.80
C TRP A 107 -23.09 -10.06 10.47
N GLY A 108 -24.14 -9.63 9.79
CA GLY A 108 -25.53 -9.93 10.17
C GLY A 108 -26.04 -11.11 9.36
N ASP A 109 -27.22 -11.62 9.70
CA ASP A 109 -27.81 -12.83 9.10
C ASP A 109 -27.95 -12.73 7.57
N GLN A 110 -28.29 -11.55 7.06
CA GLN A 110 -28.46 -11.29 5.62
C GLN A 110 -27.75 -10.01 5.18
N SER A 111 -26.82 -9.51 5.97
CA SER A 111 -26.13 -8.26 5.67
C SER A 111 -24.70 -8.29 6.16
N SER A 112 -23.85 -7.49 5.54
CA SER A 112 -22.53 -7.20 6.06
C SER A 112 -22.22 -5.71 5.93
N LEU A 113 -21.51 -5.18 6.90
CA LEU A 113 -20.98 -3.83 6.89
C LEU A 113 -19.48 -3.93 7.12
N ARG A 114 -18.69 -3.36 6.21
CA ARG A 114 -17.23 -3.34 6.31
C ARG A 114 -16.70 -1.91 6.21
N LEU A 115 -15.83 -1.56 7.14
CA LEU A 115 -15.05 -0.34 7.11
C LEU A 115 -13.58 -0.70 6.90
N ASN A 116 -12.96 -0.13 5.87
CA ASN A 116 -11.51 -0.16 5.68
C ASN A 116 -10.96 1.24 5.87
N VAL A 117 -9.88 1.35 6.62
CA VAL A 117 -9.09 2.57 6.74
C VAL A 117 -7.64 2.20 6.53
N PHE A 118 -6.98 2.85 5.58
CA PHE A 118 -5.57 2.63 5.34
C PHE A 118 -4.86 3.92 4.95
N SER A 119 -3.62 4.02 5.36
CA SER A 119 -2.79 5.19 5.09
C SER A 119 -1.35 4.80 4.81
N GLY A 120 -0.75 5.55 3.92
CA GLY A 120 0.67 5.54 3.64
C GLY A 120 1.28 6.92 3.90
N LYS A 121 2.47 6.94 4.47
CA LYS A 121 3.31 8.12 4.60
C LYS A 121 4.69 7.76 4.09
N GLU A 122 5.20 8.57 3.20
CA GLU A 122 6.57 8.47 2.70
C GLU A 122 7.35 9.75 2.95
N LYS A 123 8.65 9.56 3.15
CA LYS A 123 9.67 10.58 3.00
C LYS A 123 10.81 9.95 2.22
N THR A 124 10.98 10.39 0.98
CA THR A 124 11.99 9.88 0.07
C THR A 124 12.84 11.02 -0.46
N TYR A 125 14.15 10.78 -0.59
CA TYR A 125 15.01 11.73 -1.27
C TYR A 125 14.82 11.57 -2.77
N GLN A 126 14.90 12.68 -3.53
CA GLN A 126 14.76 12.64 -4.98
C GLN A 126 16.00 11.99 -5.61
N ALA A 127 15.84 10.79 -6.15
CA ALA A 127 16.90 9.99 -6.77
C ALA A 127 16.40 9.29 -8.06
N TRP A 128 15.50 9.92 -8.79
CA TRP A 128 14.84 9.40 -10.00
C TRP A 128 15.52 9.84 -11.30
N TYR A 129 16.57 10.65 -11.20
CA TYR A 129 17.41 10.99 -12.33
C TYR A 129 18.26 9.79 -12.72
N GLY A 130 18.42 9.55 -14.02
CA GLY A 130 19.37 8.58 -14.52
C GLY A 130 20.81 9.03 -14.27
N VAL A 131 21.72 8.07 -14.13
CA VAL A 131 23.15 8.35 -14.13
C VAL A 131 23.60 8.59 -15.59
N PRO A 132 24.29 9.70 -15.91
CA PRO A 132 24.87 9.93 -17.23
C PRO A 132 25.77 8.78 -17.67
N GLU A 133 25.76 8.44 -18.96
CA GLU A 133 26.50 7.30 -19.49
C GLU A 133 28.02 7.40 -19.19
N GLU A 134 28.58 8.58 -19.28
CA GLU A 134 29.99 8.86 -18.99
C GLU A 134 30.39 8.61 -17.54
N LEU A 135 29.45 8.63 -16.62
CA LEU A 135 29.66 8.37 -15.19
C LEU A 135 29.44 6.91 -14.80
N LEU A 136 28.83 6.08 -15.65
CA LEU A 136 28.54 4.69 -15.32
C LEU A 136 29.75 3.83 -14.96
N ALA A 137 30.90 4.14 -15.52
CA ALA A 137 32.13 3.41 -15.24
C ALA A 137 32.81 3.82 -13.91
N THR A 138 32.57 5.05 -13.43
CA THR A 138 33.31 5.65 -12.31
C THR A 138 32.42 6.03 -11.13
N GLN A 139 31.18 6.43 -11.37
CA GLN A 139 30.28 6.99 -10.37
C GLN A 139 28.81 6.46 -10.57
N ARG A 140 28.66 5.14 -10.47
CA ARG A 140 27.36 4.48 -10.71
C ARG A 140 26.24 4.90 -9.76
N THR A 141 26.58 5.47 -8.63
CA THR A 141 25.63 5.91 -7.61
C THR A 141 25.32 7.41 -7.70
N PHE A 142 25.93 8.12 -8.65
CA PHE A 142 25.79 9.55 -8.77
C PHE A 142 24.32 10.00 -8.81
N ASN A 143 24.00 10.98 -7.98
CA ASN A 143 22.69 11.62 -7.95
C ASN A 143 22.87 13.14 -8.11
N PRO A 144 22.37 13.75 -9.18
CA PRO A 144 22.47 15.19 -9.38
C PRO A 144 21.59 15.99 -8.40
N ALA A 145 20.53 15.38 -7.84
CA ALA A 145 19.70 16.06 -6.86
C ALA A 145 20.53 16.47 -5.63
N GLY A 146 20.37 17.70 -5.19
CA GLY A 146 21.11 18.27 -4.08
C GLY A 146 22.45 18.88 -4.46
N THR A 147 22.85 18.88 -5.74
CA THR A 147 24.14 19.42 -6.23
C THR A 147 23.99 20.68 -7.08
N GLU A 148 22.82 21.28 -7.13
CA GLU A 148 22.53 22.45 -7.97
C GLU A 148 23.23 23.72 -7.50
N LYS A 149 23.78 23.72 -6.29
CA LYS A 149 24.61 24.81 -5.74
C LYS A 149 26.02 24.31 -5.44
N ALA A 150 26.97 25.21 -5.50
CA ALA A 150 28.36 24.91 -5.12
C ALA A 150 28.46 24.57 -3.63
N GLY A 151 29.32 23.64 -3.26
CA GLY A 151 29.54 23.14 -1.91
C GLY A 151 29.09 21.69 -1.74
N ASP A 152 28.96 21.25 -0.49
CA ASP A 152 28.47 19.91 -0.20
C ASP A 152 27.03 19.73 -0.63
N PRO A 153 26.65 18.56 -1.19
CA PRO A 153 25.28 18.28 -1.54
C PRO A 153 24.34 18.41 -0.34
N TYR A 154 23.24 19.11 -0.50
CA TYR A 154 22.22 19.22 0.55
C TYR A 154 21.27 18.01 0.52
N ASP A 155 20.78 17.64 1.68
CA ASP A 155 20.01 16.39 1.91
C ASP A 155 18.52 16.62 2.15
N ASN A 156 17.99 17.82 1.86
CA ASN A 156 16.60 18.20 2.10
C ASN A 156 15.73 18.21 0.84
N GLN A 157 16.24 17.75 -0.31
CA GLN A 157 15.45 17.62 -1.55
C GLN A 157 14.63 16.33 -1.49
N THR A 158 13.60 16.38 -0.64
CA THR A 158 12.79 15.21 -0.31
C THR A 158 11.35 15.39 -0.77
N ASP A 159 10.75 14.28 -1.22
CA ASP A 159 9.32 14.14 -1.34
C ASP A 159 8.74 13.69 -0.01
N ASN A 160 7.63 14.32 0.40
CA ASN A 160 6.93 13.99 1.62
C ASN A 160 5.44 13.90 1.30
N TYR A 161 4.94 12.70 1.26
CA TYR A 161 3.55 12.44 0.89
C TYR A 161 2.83 11.65 1.97
N THR A 162 1.55 11.95 2.17
CA THR A 162 0.66 11.18 3.04
C THR A 162 -0.68 11.05 2.37
N GLN A 163 -1.15 9.81 2.22
CA GLN A 163 -2.45 9.52 1.65
C GLN A 163 -3.22 8.59 2.58
N THR A 164 -4.49 8.94 2.84
CA THR A 164 -5.39 8.14 3.67
C THR A 164 -6.68 7.86 2.90
N HIS A 165 -7.12 6.62 2.96
CA HIS A 165 -8.36 6.16 2.34
C HIS A 165 -9.32 5.64 3.40
N TYR A 166 -10.58 5.98 3.21
CA TYR A 166 -11.71 5.47 3.97
C TYR A 166 -12.65 4.80 2.99
N GLN A 167 -13.03 3.56 3.27
CA GLN A 167 -13.93 2.80 2.42
C GLN A 167 -14.98 2.13 3.27
N LEU A 168 -16.25 2.34 2.96
CA LEU A 168 -17.38 1.71 3.63
C LEU A 168 -18.16 0.88 2.60
N PHE A 169 -18.32 -0.41 2.89
CA PHE A 169 -19.06 -1.34 2.06
C PHE A 169 -20.26 -1.84 2.84
N TYR A 170 -21.44 -1.78 2.25
CA TYR A 170 -22.65 -2.36 2.80
C TYR A 170 -23.26 -3.31 1.78
N ASN A 171 -23.53 -4.55 2.21
CA ASN A 171 -24.20 -5.56 1.41
C ASN A 171 -25.44 -6.04 2.17
N LYS A 172 -26.56 -6.17 1.49
CA LYS A 172 -27.82 -6.69 2.02
C LYS A 172 -28.44 -7.63 1.02
N LYS A 173 -28.81 -8.81 1.48
CA LYS A 173 -29.61 -9.78 0.72
C LYS A 173 -31.04 -9.79 1.29
N TRP A 174 -32.01 -9.35 0.49
CA TRP A 174 -33.42 -9.35 0.90
C TRP A 174 -34.16 -10.65 0.57
N SER A 175 -33.72 -11.27 -0.55
CA SER A 175 -34.30 -12.55 -0.98
C SER A 175 -33.28 -13.31 -1.85
N PRO A 176 -33.56 -14.55 -2.29
CA PRO A 176 -32.71 -15.23 -3.27
C PRO A 176 -32.51 -14.48 -4.59
N TYR A 177 -33.44 -13.56 -4.92
CA TYR A 177 -33.45 -12.84 -6.18
C TYR A 177 -33.03 -11.36 -6.04
N TRP A 178 -32.98 -10.81 -4.81
CA TRP A 178 -32.70 -9.40 -4.59
C TRP A 178 -31.55 -9.21 -3.61
N SER A 179 -30.51 -8.53 -4.07
CA SER A 179 -29.40 -8.08 -3.24
C SER A 179 -29.08 -6.61 -3.52
N PHE A 180 -28.61 -5.92 -2.50
CA PHE A 180 -28.14 -4.55 -2.58
C PHE A 180 -26.69 -4.50 -2.11
N ASN A 181 -25.83 -3.88 -2.94
CA ASN A 181 -24.43 -3.67 -2.64
C ASN A 181 -24.13 -2.20 -2.87
N THR A 182 -23.48 -1.57 -1.92
CA THR A 182 -23.01 -0.18 -2.05
C THR A 182 -21.64 0.00 -1.43
N ALA A 183 -20.88 0.94 -1.98
CA ALA A 183 -19.58 1.34 -1.50
C ALA A 183 -19.48 2.87 -1.50
N ILE A 184 -18.84 3.40 -0.46
CA ILE A 184 -18.49 4.82 -0.31
C ILE A 184 -16.98 4.87 -0.08
N PHE A 185 -16.27 5.74 -0.81
CA PHE A 185 -14.82 5.91 -0.70
C PHE A 185 -14.39 7.33 -1.10
#